data_d293f97958cbb27d4ecf1d1fa87a7ce4
#
_entry.id   d293f97958cbb27d4ecf1d1fa87a7ce4
#
_cell.length_a   1.000
_cell.length_b   1.000
_cell.length_c   1.000
_cell.angle_alpha   90.00
_cell.angle_beta   90.00
_cell.angle_gamma   90.00
#
_symmetry.space_group_name_H-M   'P 1'
#
loop_
_entity.id
_entity.type
_entity.pdbx_description
1 polymer ?
#
loop_
_entity_poly.entity_id
_entity_poly.type
_entity_poly.pdbx_seq_one_letter_code
_entity_poly.pdbx_strand_id
1 'polypeptide(L)'
;YIVKMMAQSNRYRTSIISNYVNMVNPQLELQFSAVQLDLSDGSKNFCFRGTDDNIVAWKEDFNLGLGEVPAQKLASEYLNRFGVGTSPIRVSGHSKGGNLAVYAAAACKIEVQERITDVYSNDGPGFVHEFVTSDSYKKIQNRIHRYIPDSSIIGMDGKERGVYYFILDNGW
;
A
#
# COMPACT_ATOMS: atom_id res chain seq x y z
N TYR A 1 -18.24 -10.46 -3.91
CA TYR A 1 -18.34 -11.34 -2.75
C TYR A 1 -17.80 -10.66 -1.49
N ILE A 2 -16.56 -10.16 -1.48
CA ILE A 2 -15.90 -9.52 -0.30
C ILE A 2 -16.69 -8.32 0.22
N VAL A 3 -17.11 -7.38 -0.65
CA VAL A 3 -17.89 -6.19 -0.25
C VAL A 3 -19.20 -6.58 0.46
N LYS A 4 -19.86 -7.67 0.01
CA LYS A 4 -21.06 -8.19 0.68
C LYS A 4 -20.74 -8.70 2.09
N MET A 5 -19.61 -9.40 2.26
CA MET A 5 -19.17 -9.86 3.59
C MET A 5 -18.80 -8.69 4.49
N MET A 6 -18.13 -7.68 3.97
CA MET A 6 -17.83 -6.44 4.71
C MET A 6 -19.10 -5.75 5.17
N ALA A 7 -20.11 -5.60 4.30
CA ALA A 7 -21.39 -5.00 4.64
C ALA A 7 -22.17 -5.76 5.72
N GLN A 8 -21.94 -7.06 5.88
CA GLN A 8 -22.55 -7.91 6.92
C GLN A 8 -21.69 -7.98 8.20
N SER A 9 -20.45 -7.54 8.14
CA SER A 9 -19.52 -7.57 9.28
C SER A 9 -19.83 -6.46 10.28
N ASN A 10 -19.84 -6.78 11.56
CA ASN A 10 -19.97 -5.77 12.63
C ASN A 10 -18.84 -4.72 12.58
N ARG A 11 -17.67 -5.09 12.06
CA ARG A 11 -16.50 -4.21 11.96
C ARG A 11 -16.58 -3.21 10.81
N TYR A 12 -17.11 -3.62 9.65
CA TYR A 12 -17.01 -2.83 8.43
C TYR A 12 -18.35 -2.31 7.88
N ARG A 13 -19.49 -2.78 8.41
CA ARG A 13 -20.82 -2.42 7.89
C ARG A 13 -21.12 -0.92 7.89
N THR A 14 -20.47 -0.14 8.73
CA THR A 14 -20.60 1.31 8.85
C THR A 14 -19.50 2.07 8.11
N SER A 15 -18.53 1.37 7.49
CA SER A 15 -17.47 2.01 6.73
C SER A 15 -18.00 2.61 5.44
N ILE A 16 -17.50 3.79 5.08
CA ILE A 16 -17.84 4.47 3.84
C ILE A 16 -16.72 4.25 2.84
N ILE A 17 -17.06 3.74 1.66
CA ILE A 17 -16.12 3.58 0.54
C ILE A 17 -16.23 4.82 -0.34
N SER A 18 -15.09 5.47 -0.62
CA SER A 18 -15.03 6.69 -1.40
C SER A 18 -13.75 6.79 -2.23
N ASN A 19 -13.68 7.81 -3.09
CA ASN A 19 -12.47 8.17 -3.85
C ASN A 19 -11.85 7.01 -4.65
N TYR A 20 -12.67 6.09 -5.17
CA TYR A 20 -12.18 5.01 -6.01
C TYR A 20 -11.54 5.55 -7.30
N VAL A 21 -10.34 5.07 -7.58
CA VAL A 21 -9.58 5.34 -8.81
C VAL A 21 -9.13 4.01 -9.40
N ASN A 22 -9.25 3.88 -10.73
CA ASN A 22 -8.70 2.77 -11.48
C ASN A 22 -8.18 3.28 -12.82
N MET A 23 -6.87 3.19 -13.03
CA MET A 23 -6.17 3.68 -14.22
C MET A 23 -5.31 2.57 -14.80
N VAL A 24 -5.45 2.35 -16.10
CA VAL A 24 -4.59 1.44 -16.87
C VAL A 24 -4.13 2.20 -18.11
N ASN A 25 -2.82 2.31 -18.30
CA ASN A 25 -2.23 2.91 -19.49
C ASN A 25 -1.07 2.04 -19.97
N PRO A 26 -1.29 1.23 -21.04
CA PRO A 26 -0.27 0.33 -21.57
C PRO A 26 0.97 1.05 -22.14
N GLN A 27 0.81 2.28 -22.68
CA GLN A 27 1.93 3.06 -23.24
C GLN A 27 2.89 3.56 -22.15
N LEU A 28 2.38 3.77 -20.95
CA LEU A 28 3.17 4.19 -19.78
C LEU A 28 3.52 3.02 -18.86
N GLU A 29 3.21 1.79 -19.28
CA GLU A 29 3.34 0.59 -18.44
C GLU A 29 2.72 0.79 -17.04
N LEU A 30 1.58 1.49 -16.98
CA LEU A 30 0.94 1.93 -15.75
C LEU A 30 -0.31 1.12 -15.46
N GLN A 31 -0.37 0.54 -14.26
CA GLN A 31 -1.60 0.07 -13.64
C GLN A 31 -1.68 0.61 -12.22
N PHE A 32 -2.68 1.41 -11.93
CA PHE A 32 -2.91 2.00 -10.62
C PHE A 32 -4.38 1.89 -10.21
N SER A 33 -4.65 1.40 -9.02
CA SER A 33 -6.00 1.42 -8.45
C SER A 33 -5.94 1.64 -6.95
N ALA A 34 -6.79 2.52 -6.45
CA ALA A 34 -6.86 2.88 -5.05
C ALA A 34 -8.30 3.18 -4.61
N VAL A 35 -8.56 3.02 -3.32
CA VAL A 35 -9.84 3.32 -2.69
C VAL A 35 -9.61 3.84 -1.26
N GLN A 36 -10.47 4.74 -0.81
CA GLN A 36 -10.52 5.19 0.58
C GLN A 36 -11.67 4.51 1.32
N LEU A 37 -11.42 4.05 2.54
CA LEU A 37 -12.43 3.62 3.50
C LEU A 37 -12.39 4.55 4.71
N ASP A 38 -13.52 5.20 5.01
CA ASP A 38 -13.71 5.89 6.27
C ASP A 38 -14.24 4.87 7.28
N LEU A 39 -13.50 4.67 8.36
CA LEU A 39 -13.78 3.64 9.36
C LEU A 39 -14.59 4.20 10.53
N SER A 40 -15.29 3.32 11.26
CA SER A 40 -16.14 3.71 12.39
C SER A 40 -15.39 4.31 13.58
N ASP A 41 -14.07 4.12 13.66
CA ASP A 41 -13.21 4.72 14.68
C ASP A 41 -12.75 6.15 14.33
N GLY A 42 -13.26 6.72 13.23
CA GLY A 42 -12.91 8.05 12.74
C GLY A 42 -11.62 8.10 11.93
N SER A 43 -10.92 6.98 11.75
CA SER A 43 -9.73 6.91 10.90
C SER A 43 -10.08 6.69 9.43
N LYS A 44 -9.15 7.02 8.55
CA LYS A 44 -9.22 6.73 7.12
C LYS A 44 -8.22 5.64 6.77
N ASN A 45 -8.63 4.66 5.96
CA ASN A 45 -7.71 3.68 5.39
C ASN A 45 -7.66 3.86 3.87
N PHE A 46 -6.46 4.11 3.36
CA PHE A 46 -6.18 4.19 1.92
C PHE A 46 -5.62 2.85 1.46
N CYS A 47 -6.37 2.16 0.59
CA CYS A 47 -6.03 0.84 0.09
C CYS A 47 -5.55 0.93 -1.35
N PHE A 48 -4.37 0.41 -1.62
CA PHE A 48 -3.81 0.26 -2.96
C PHE A 48 -3.96 -1.18 -3.44
N ARG A 49 -4.46 -1.36 -4.67
CA ARG A 49 -4.62 -2.67 -5.27
C ARG A 49 -3.28 -3.18 -5.79
N GLY A 50 -3.08 -4.48 -5.67
CA GLY A 50 -1.97 -5.21 -6.29
C GLY A 50 -2.15 -5.38 -7.81
N THR A 51 -1.33 -6.27 -8.36
CA THR A 51 -1.26 -6.59 -9.77
C THR A 51 -2.50 -7.33 -10.23
N ASP A 52 -3.00 -6.98 -11.43
CA ASP A 52 -3.95 -7.82 -12.17
C ASP A 52 -3.17 -8.80 -13.08
N ASP A 53 -3.83 -9.86 -13.52
CA ASP A 53 -3.26 -10.87 -14.45
C ASP A 53 -3.12 -10.32 -15.89
N ASN A 54 -2.35 -9.23 -16.06
CA ASN A 54 -2.08 -8.67 -17.38
C ASN A 54 -0.59 -8.34 -17.56
N ILE A 55 -0.15 -8.32 -18.82
CA ILE A 55 1.27 -8.13 -19.19
C ILE A 55 1.83 -6.77 -18.72
N VAL A 56 1.00 -5.73 -18.72
CA VAL A 56 1.41 -4.38 -18.30
C VAL A 56 1.76 -4.37 -16.81
N ALA A 57 0.92 -5.02 -16.01
CA ALA A 57 1.13 -5.12 -14.57
C ALA A 57 2.39 -5.89 -14.21
N TRP A 58 2.66 -7.01 -14.88
CA TRP A 58 3.88 -7.81 -14.69
C TRP A 58 5.16 -7.04 -15.01
N LYS A 59 5.16 -6.22 -16.06
CA LYS A 59 6.31 -5.37 -16.40
C LYS A 59 6.57 -4.29 -15.35
N GLU A 60 5.51 -3.64 -14.87
CA GLU A 60 5.64 -2.64 -13.81
C GLU A 60 6.15 -3.25 -12.50
N ASP A 61 5.67 -4.46 -12.16
CA ASP A 61 6.13 -5.19 -10.96
C ASP A 61 7.64 -5.52 -11.04
N PHE A 62 8.12 -5.92 -12.19
CA PHE A 62 9.57 -6.16 -12.40
C PHE A 62 10.40 -4.88 -12.22
N ASN A 63 9.86 -3.73 -12.64
CA ASN A 63 10.53 -2.44 -12.53
C ASN A 63 10.54 -1.86 -11.12
N LEU A 64 9.65 -2.30 -10.20
CA LEU A 64 9.62 -1.84 -8.80
C LEU A 64 10.96 -2.04 -8.07
N GLY A 65 11.69 -3.10 -8.40
CA GLY A 65 13.02 -3.39 -7.84
C GLY A 65 14.15 -2.57 -8.46
N LEU A 66 13.90 -1.84 -9.56
CA LEU A 66 14.92 -1.09 -10.30
C LEU A 66 14.89 0.43 -10.05
N GLY A 67 13.80 0.96 -9.46
CA GLY A 67 13.65 2.39 -9.20
C GLY A 67 12.20 2.82 -9.03
N GLU A 68 11.96 4.13 -9.07
CA GLU A 68 10.62 4.72 -8.97
C GLU A 68 9.80 4.42 -10.23
N VAL A 69 8.58 3.92 -10.04
CA VAL A 69 7.63 3.64 -11.13
C VAL A 69 6.44 4.62 -11.11
N PRO A 70 5.74 4.82 -12.25
CA PRO A 70 4.62 5.76 -12.35
C PRO A 70 3.53 5.53 -11.30
N ALA A 71 3.20 4.28 -10.96
CA ALA A 71 2.20 3.97 -9.95
C ALA A 71 2.58 4.44 -8.54
N GLN A 72 3.87 4.45 -8.19
CA GLN A 72 4.34 4.98 -6.90
C GLN A 72 4.10 6.49 -6.78
N LYS A 73 4.35 7.26 -7.83
CA LYS A 73 4.01 8.70 -7.87
C LYS A 73 2.53 8.93 -7.68
N LEU A 74 1.70 8.21 -8.44
CA LEU A 74 0.24 8.31 -8.31
C LEU A 74 -0.24 7.93 -6.91
N ALA A 75 0.38 6.97 -6.26
CA ALA A 75 0.04 6.60 -4.90
C ALA A 75 0.31 7.73 -3.89
N SER A 76 1.46 8.42 -4.00
CA SER A 76 1.75 9.58 -3.15
C SER A 76 0.84 10.78 -3.46
N GLU A 77 0.54 11.03 -4.73
CA GLU A 77 -0.40 12.08 -5.15
C GLU A 77 -1.82 11.79 -4.66
N TYR A 78 -2.24 10.53 -4.68
CA TYR A 78 -3.53 10.08 -4.16
C TYR A 78 -3.65 10.37 -2.67
N LEU A 79 -2.63 10.03 -1.86
CA LEU A 79 -2.60 10.39 -0.44
C LEU A 79 -2.60 11.91 -0.22
N ASN A 80 -1.82 12.66 -1.00
CA ASN A 80 -1.78 14.12 -0.90
C ASN A 80 -3.13 14.77 -1.20
N ARG A 81 -3.89 14.20 -2.14
CA ARG A 81 -5.20 14.73 -2.57
C ARG A 81 -6.30 14.41 -1.57
N PHE A 82 -6.37 13.18 -1.09
CA PHE A 82 -7.50 12.68 -0.30
C PHE A 82 -7.17 12.53 1.20
N GLY A 83 -5.90 12.51 1.55
CA GLY A 83 -5.42 12.46 2.94
C GLY A 83 -5.51 13.78 3.70
N VAL A 84 -6.24 14.78 3.19
CA VAL A 84 -6.43 16.07 3.87
C VAL A 84 -7.33 15.97 5.09
N GLY A 85 -7.21 16.95 6.01
CA GLY A 85 -8.00 17.02 7.25
C GLY A 85 -7.22 16.58 8.48
N THR A 86 -7.89 16.14 9.54
CA THR A 86 -7.29 15.85 10.84
C THR A 86 -7.40 14.37 11.27
N SER A 87 -8.14 13.54 10.53
CA SER A 87 -8.32 12.12 10.87
C SER A 87 -7.00 11.35 10.84
N PRO A 88 -6.80 10.38 11.75
CA PRO A 88 -5.71 9.41 11.64
C PRO A 88 -5.79 8.65 10.31
N ILE A 89 -4.63 8.33 9.75
CA ILE A 89 -4.52 7.66 8.45
C ILE A 89 -3.87 6.30 8.62
N ARG A 90 -4.47 5.28 8.02
CA ARG A 90 -3.85 3.99 7.75
C ARG A 90 -3.67 3.84 6.24
N VAL A 91 -2.59 3.18 5.85
CA VAL A 91 -2.31 2.91 4.43
C VAL A 91 -2.07 1.41 4.27
N SER A 92 -2.64 0.80 3.25
CA SER A 92 -2.58 -0.65 3.11
C SER A 92 -2.56 -1.11 1.67
N GLY A 93 -2.00 -2.30 1.44
CA GLY A 93 -2.06 -2.97 0.15
C GLY A 93 -1.48 -4.37 0.20
N HIS A 94 -1.71 -5.14 -0.86
CA HIS A 94 -1.19 -6.49 -1.07
C HIS A 94 -0.35 -6.53 -2.33
N SER A 95 0.73 -7.30 -2.33
CA SER A 95 1.67 -7.43 -3.46
C SER A 95 2.18 -6.04 -3.90
N LYS A 96 2.11 -5.68 -5.19
CA LYS A 96 2.43 -4.32 -5.66
C LYS A 96 1.75 -3.23 -4.83
N GLY A 97 0.48 -3.42 -4.44
CA GLY A 97 -0.23 -2.49 -3.56
C GLY A 97 0.43 -2.29 -2.20
N GLY A 98 1.09 -3.31 -1.66
CA GLY A 98 1.87 -3.22 -0.43
C GLY A 98 3.12 -2.34 -0.59
N ASN A 99 3.81 -2.44 -1.73
CA ASN A 99 4.90 -1.53 -2.09
C ASN A 99 4.37 -0.10 -2.26
N LEU A 100 3.28 0.11 -3.01
CA LEU A 100 2.67 1.42 -3.20
C LEU A 100 2.27 2.07 -1.86
N ALA A 101 1.76 1.29 -0.91
CA ALA A 101 1.38 1.78 0.42
C ALA A 101 2.58 2.36 1.18
N VAL A 102 3.69 1.64 1.20
CA VAL A 102 4.92 2.09 1.86
C VAL A 102 5.52 3.29 1.15
N TYR A 103 5.62 3.24 -0.20
CA TYR A 103 6.14 4.36 -0.97
C TYR A 103 5.31 5.64 -0.76
N ALA A 104 3.99 5.53 -0.89
CA ALA A 104 3.10 6.67 -0.73
C ALA A 104 3.20 7.29 0.66
N ALA A 105 3.28 6.47 1.71
CA ALA A 105 3.43 6.95 3.09
C ALA A 105 4.77 7.68 3.32
N ALA A 106 5.85 7.24 2.68
CA ALA A 106 7.14 7.90 2.76
C ALA A 106 7.20 9.20 1.94
N ALA A 107 6.62 9.20 0.74
CA ALA A 107 6.77 10.27 -0.26
C ALA A 107 5.65 11.33 -0.23
N CYS A 108 4.59 11.15 0.56
CA CYS A 108 3.53 12.14 0.67
C CYS A 108 4.00 13.40 1.43
N LYS A 109 3.20 14.47 1.34
CA LYS A 109 3.45 15.72 2.07
C LYS A 109 3.52 15.48 3.58
N ILE A 110 4.34 16.27 4.26
CA ILE A 110 4.59 16.11 5.69
C ILE A 110 3.30 16.18 6.54
N GLU A 111 2.36 17.06 6.17
CA GLU A 111 1.09 17.23 6.88
C GLU A 111 0.19 15.98 6.79
N VAL A 112 0.34 15.19 5.73
CA VAL A 112 -0.32 13.89 5.57
C VAL A 112 0.47 12.81 6.31
N GLN A 113 1.79 12.79 6.14
CA GLN A 113 2.69 11.79 6.71
C GLN A 113 2.62 11.75 8.25
N GLU A 114 2.54 12.91 8.90
CA GLU A 114 2.46 13.00 10.37
C GLU A 114 1.20 12.34 10.96
N ARG A 115 0.12 12.26 10.18
CA ARG A 115 -1.13 11.61 10.58
C ARG A 115 -1.21 10.13 10.25
N ILE A 116 -0.24 9.60 9.51
CA ILE A 116 -0.18 8.17 9.23
C ILE A 116 0.20 7.45 10.51
N THR A 117 -0.70 6.62 11.03
CA THR A 117 -0.47 5.80 12.22
C THR A 117 0.15 4.46 11.88
N ASP A 118 -0.30 3.84 10.80
CA ASP A 118 0.12 2.49 10.40
C ASP A 118 0.16 2.34 8.88
N VAL A 119 1.12 1.56 8.40
CA VAL A 119 1.28 1.17 7.00
C VAL A 119 1.34 -0.35 6.92
N TYR A 120 0.38 -0.97 6.26
CA TYR A 120 0.28 -2.42 6.12
C TYR A 120 0.72 -2.85 4.72
N SER A 121 1.88 -3.50 4.65
CA SER A 121 2.40 -4.11 3.43
C SER A 121 2.22 -5.63 3.52
N ASN A 122 1.20 -6.15 2.84
CA ASN A 122 0.92 -7.57 2.81
C ASN A 122 1.63 -8.16 1.57
N ASP A 123 2.70 -8.91 1.79
CA ASP A 123 3.50 -9.56 0.76
C ASP A 123 3.98 -8.60 -0.36
N GLY A 124 4.28 -7.35 0.01
CA GLY A 124 4.77 -6.36 -0.93
C GLY A 124 6.25 -6.54 -1.23
N PRO A 125 6.69 -6.33 -2.50
CA PRO A 125 8.10 -6.33 -2.86
C PRO A 125 8.86 -5.23 -2.13
N GLY A 126 10.15 -5.44 -1.96
CA GLY A 126 11.08 -4.52 -1.31
C GLY A 126 11.38 -3.25 -2.13
N PHE A 127 12.33 -2.46 -1.63
CA PHE A 127 12.78 -1.22 -2.23
C PHE A 127 14.28 -1.19 -2.44
N VAL A 128 14.73 -0.34 -3.34
CA VAL A 128 16.16 -0.06 -3.53
C VAL A 128 16.77 0.58 -2.27
N HIS A 129 18.07 0.34 -2.06
CA HIS A 129 18.78 0.80 -0.87
C HIS A 129 18.67 2.30 -0.62
N GLU A 130 18.71 3.11 -1.68
CA GLU A 130 18.60 4.57 -1.62
C GLU A 130 17.28 5.03 -1.01
N PHE A 131 16.18 4.33 -1.32
CA PHE A 131 14.87 4.66 -0.78
C PHE A 131 14.77 4.33 0.71
N VAL A 132 15.19 3.13 1.14
CA VAL A 132 15.09 2.71 2.55
C VAL A 132 16.06 3.45 3.47
N THR A 133 17.08 4.09 2.93
CA THR A 133 18.01 4.93 3.69
C THR A 133 17.63 6.41 3.70
N SER A 134 16.62 6.80 2.93
CA SER A 134 16.12 8.18 2.85
C SER A 134 15.52 8.66 4.17
N ASP A 135 15.56 9.96 4.41
CA ASP A 135 14.97 10.56 5.62
C ASP A 135 13.45 10.43 5.64
N SER A 136 12.81 10.44 4.46
CA SER A 136 11.36 10.27 4.32
C SER A 136 10.91 8.86 4.75
N TYR A 137 11.64 7.83 4.33
CA TYR A 137 11.36 6.45 4.76
C TYR A 137 11.61 6.27 6.27
N LYS A 138 12.73 6.78 6.79
CA LYS A 138 13.06 6.67 8.23
C LYS A 138 11.98 7.25 9.15
N LYS A 139 11.26 8.30 8.72
CA LYS A 139 10.16 8.89 9.48
C LYS A 139 8.98 7.96 9.68
N ILE A 140 8.77 7.03 8.76
CA ILE A 140 7.62 6.11 8.79
C ILE A 140 8.00 4.66 9.10
N GLN A 141 9.29 4.31 9.12
CA GLN A 141 9.75 2.92 9.21
C GLN A 141 9.18 2.16 10.43
N ASN A 142 9.00 2.83 11.56
CA ASN A 142 8.45 2.22 12.78
C ASN A 142 6.93 2.05 12.76
N ARG A 143 6.26 2.54 11.70
CA ARG A 143 4.82 2.42 11.46
C ARG A 143 4.51 1.38 10.38
N ILE A 144 5.55 0.78 9.77
CA ILE A 144 5.41 -0.22 8.71
C ILE A 144 5.27 -1.60 9.33
N HIS A 145 4.17 -2.26 9.02
CA HIS A 145 3.87 -3.65 9.34
C HIS A 145 3.94 -4.47 8.06
N ARG A 146 4.90 -5.39 7.98
CA ARG A 146 5.06 -6.29 6.83
C ARG A 146 4.59 -7.69 7.18
N TYR A 147 3.63 -8.18 6.44
CA TYR A 147 3.11 -9.54 6.56
C TYR A 147 3.58 -10.34 5.36
N ILE A 148 4.39 -11.36 5.60
CA ILE A 148 5.01 -12.18 4.56
C ILE A 148 4.59 -13.63 4.79
N PRO A 149 3.87 -14.26 3.85
CA PRO A 149 3.62 -15.71 3.89
C PRO A 149 4.93 -16.49 3.85
N ASP A 150 4.99 -17.61 4.55
CA ASP A 150 6.19 -18.47 4.59
C ASP A 150 6.58 -19.00 3.20
N SER A 151 5.61 -19.17 2.32
CA SER A 151 5.78 -19.59 0.92
C SER A 151 6.03 -18.45 -0.07
N SER A 152 6.15 -17.19 0.41
CA SER A 152 6.28 -16.05 -0.48
C SER A 152 7.63 -16.03 -1.20
N ILE A 153 7.59 -15.77 -2.51
CA ILE A 153 8.77 -15.49 -3.33
C ILE A 153 9.01 -13.97 -3.41
N ILE A 154 7.94 -13.17 -3.34
CA ILE A 154 7.96 -11.72 -3.61
C ILE A 154 8.37 -10.91 -2.37
N GLY A 155 7.82 -11.24 -1.19
CA GLY A 155 8.07 -10.50 0.05
C GLY A 155 9.45 -10.73 0.68
N MET A 156 10.20 -11.73 0.18
CA MET A 156 11.54 -12.08 0.67
C MET A 156 12.66 -11.26 0.00
N ASP A 157 12.35 -10.49 -1.05
CA ASP A 157 13.32 -9.67 -1.76
C ASP A 157 13.46 -8.30 -1.08
N GLY A 158 14.59 -8.10 -0.41
CA GLY A 158 14.97 -6.83 0.21
C GLY A 158 15.29 -6.90 1.70
N LYS A 159 16.47 -6.38 2.08
CA LYS A 159 16.91 -6.24 3.50
C LYS A 159 16.42 -4.90 4.07
N GLU A 160 15.13 -4.71 4.15
CA GLU A 160 14.55 -3.49 4.72
C GLU A 160 14.46 -3.57 6.25
N ARG A 161 14.60 -2.42 6.92
CA ARG A 161 14.28 -2.31 8.36
C ARG A 161 12.78 -2.10 8.53
N GLY A 162 12.17 -2.88 9.40
CA GLY A 162 10.74 -2.78 9.72
C GLY A 162 10.30 -3.90 10.69
N VAL A 163 9.04 -3.89 11.08
CA VAL A 163 8.44 -4.99 11.84
C VAL A 163 7.93 -6.02 10.85
N TYR A 164 8.47 -7.23 10.90
CA TYR A 164 8.10 -8.34 10.04
C TYR A 164 7.21 -9.32 10.81
N TYR A 165 6.12 -9.72 10.20
CA TYR A 165 5.25 -10.79 10.65
C TYR A 165 5.28 -11.92 9.62
N PHE A 166 5.89 -13.04 9.97
CA PHE A 166 5.83 -14.23 9.15
C PHE A 166 4.51 -14.95 9.43
N ILE A 167 3.71 -15.16 8.40
CA ILE A 167 2.48 -15.92 8.48
C ILE A 167 2.80 -17.35 8.07
N LEU A 168 2.81 -18.26 9.04
CA LEU A 168 2.97 -19.70 8.77
C LEU A 168 1.77 -20.18 7.96
N ASP A 169 2.03 -20.75 6.80
CA ASP A 169 1.02 -21.42 5.99
C ASP A 169 0.78 -22.80 6.61
N ASN A 170 -0.27 -22.90 7.41
CA ASN A 170 -0.65 -24.16 8.07
C ASN A 170 -1.45 -25.07 7.14
N GLY A 171 -1.29 -24.92 5.83
CA GLY A 171 -1.86 -25.79 4.78
C GLY A 171 -3.37 -26.03 4.97
N TRP A 172 -4.18 -25.38 4.19
CA TRP A 172 -5.59 -25.78 3.99
C TRP A 172 -5.71 -26.72 2.82
#